data_0fc596df5df3f9b40b4cd9dea813e7ba
#
_entry.id   0fc596df5df3f9b40b4cd9dea813e7ba
#
_cell.length_a   1.000
_cell.length_b   1.000
_cell.length_c   1.000
_cell.angle_alpha   90.00
_cell.angle_beta   90.00
_cell.angle_gamma   90.00
#
_symmetry.space_group_name_H-M   'P 1'
#
loop_
_entity.id
_entity.type
_entity.pdbx_description
1 polymer ?
#
loop_
_entity_poly.entity_id
_entity_poly.type
_entity_poly.pdbx_seq_one_letter_code
_entity_poly.pdbx_strand_id
1 'polypeptide(L)'
;LKVITEENREQNQEGSYGIGIVSKIPVRSWHRLDLGNSPLGLPLVVPGDETGKGKPRFIYVKDEPRLALAAVLENGWTVVNTHLSFVPFFNLVQLKRVKKWALALAQETNTRPLILGDLNLPKNLPVAFSSWKSLVSANTYPSWGAKIQFDYLLVPELPRDGFQGLPISKTGISDHLPISAEILN
;
A
#
# COMPACT_ATOMS: atom_id res chain seq x y z
N LEU A 1 21.84 -4.45 3.78
CA LEU A 1 20.44 -4.00 3.81
C LEU A 1 20.41 -2.53 3.43
N LYS A 2 19.79 -2.16 2.30
CA LYS A 2 19.60 -0.75 1.92
C LYS A 2 18.13 -0.42 2.17
N VAL A 3 17.88 0.51 3.08
CA VAL A 3 16.55 1.06 3.32
C VAL A 3 16.49 2.40 2.57
N ILE A 4 15.50 2.56 1.72
CA ILE A 4 15.21 3.85 1.08
C ILE A 4 13.84 4.27 1.61
N THR A 5 13.84 5.36 2.36
CA THR A 5 12.63 6.04 2.83
C THR A 5 12.51 7.36 2.08
N GLU A 6 11.35 7.63 1.53
CA GLU A 6 11.03 8.92 0.97
C GLU A 6 10.25 9.70 2.02
N GLU A 7 10.83 10.81 2.44
CA GLU A 7 10.26 11.69 3.46
C GLU A 7 9.33 12.72 2.82
N ASN A 8 8.11 12.83 3.32
CA ASN A 8 7.30 14.01 3.10
C ASN A 8 7.76 15.07 4.11
N ARG A 9 8.63 15.97 3.69
CA ARG A 9 9.12 17.08 4.54
C ARG A 9 8.01 18.12 4.71
N GLU A 10 7.28 18.07 5.78
CA GLU A 10 6.80 19.28 6.42
C GLU A 10 7.78 19.67 7.53
N GLN A 11 8.22 20.91 7.50
CA GLN A 11 9.22 21.50 8.43
C GLN A 11 8.61 21.74 9.82
N ASN A 12 8.15 20.70 10.50
CA ASN A 12 7.83 20.77 11.92
C ASN A 12 8.55 19.65 12.65
N GLN A 13 9.09 19.96 13.82
CA GLN A 13 9.99 19.19 14.68
C GLN A 13 9.50 17.80 15.14
N GLU A 14 8.48 17.24 14.53
CA GLU A 14 8.01 15.89 14.74
C GLU A 14 8.46 15.02 13.57
N GLY A 15 9.02 13.86 13.87
CA GLY A 15 9.74 12.99 12.95
C GLY A 15 9.09 12.77 11.58
N SER A 16 9.88 12.56 10.56
CA SER A 16 9.44 12.27 9.19
C SER A 16 8.81 10.88 9.12
N TYR A 17 7.70 10.73 8.41
CA TYR A 17 7.13 9.43 8.10
C TYR A 17 7.01 9.23 6.58
N GLY A 18 6.96 7.98 6.15
CA GLY A 18 6.91 7.68 4.73
C GLY A 18 6.72 6.18 4.48
N ILE A 19 6.93 5.77 3.24
CA ILE A 19 6.92 4.37 2.83
C ILE A 19 8.33 3.88 2.53
N GLY A 20 8.56 2.57 2.69
CA GLY A 20 9.87 1.97 2.44
C GLY A 20 9.76 0.56 1.87
N ILE A 21 10.83 0.08 1.26
CA ILE A 21 10.99 -1.32 0.83
C ILE A 21 12.29 -1.84 1.44
N VAL A 22 12.21 -3.01 2.06
CA VAL A 22 13.37 -3.75 2.56
C VAL A 22 13.43 -5.07 1.81
N SER A 23 14.59 -5.41 1.24
CA SER A 23 14.75 -6.62 0.45
C SER A 23 15.99 -7.40 0.86
N LYS A 24 15.85 -8.74 0.94
CA LYS A 24 16.98 -9.66 1.00
C LYS A 24 17.52 -10.00 -0.41
N ILE A 25 16.69 -9.77 -1.44
CA ILE A 25 17.03 -9.99 -2.83
C ILE A 25 17.73 -8.74 -3.34
N PRO A 26 18.85 -8.85 -4.07
CA PRO A 26 19.53 -7.69 -4.64
C PRO A 26 18.60 -6.87 -5.53
N VAL A 27 18.73 -5.55 -5.44
CA VAL A 27 17.92 -4.58 -6.17
C VAL A 27 18.75 -4.01 -7.31
N ARG A 28 18.29 -4.17 -8.55
CA ARG A 28 18.94 -3.64 -9.76
C ARG A 28 18.76 -2.11 -9.87
N SER A 29 17.55 -1.62 -9.59
CA SER A 29 17.25 -0.19 -9.68
C SER A 29 16.08 0.18 -8.77
N TRP A 30 16.07 1.46 -8.38
CA TRP A 30 15.01 2.08 -7.59
C TRP A 30 14.32 3.16 -8.41
N HIS A 31 13.01 3.23 -8.31
CA HIS A 31 12.19 4.21 -9.03
C HIS A 31 11.13 4.80 -8.11
N ARG A 32 10.71 6.02 -8.41
CA ARG A 32 9.70 6.76 -7.67
C ARG A 32 8.66 7.34 -8.62
N LEU A 33 7.41 7.33 -8.20
CA LEU A 33 6.30 8.00 -8.87
C LEU A 33 5.58 8.91 -7.87
N ASP A 34 5.58 10.21 -8.10
CA ASP A 34 4.79 11.15 -7.32
C ASP A 34 3.31 11.06 -7.74
N LEU A 35 2.44 10.88 -6.75
CA LEU A 35 1.01 10.69 -6.95
C LEU A 35 0.21 11.97 -6.66
N GLY A 36 0.84 12.95 -5.98
CA GLY A 36 0.16 14.13 -5.48
C GLY A 36 -0.80 13.83 -4.34
N ASN A 37 -1.58 14.81 -3.96
CA ASN A 37 -2.62 14.72 -2.94
C ASN A 37 -3.95 15.26 -3.46
N SER A 38 -5.04 14.88 -2.81
CA SER A 38 -6.34 15.51 -3.07
C SER A 38 -6.31 16.97 -2.60
N PRO A 39 -6.88 17.90 -3.36
CA PRO A 39 -7.06 19.28 -2.90
C PRO A 39 -8.07 19.38 -1.74
N LEU A 40 -8.87 18.33 -1.56
CA LEU A 40 -9.87 18.23 -0.49
C LEU A 40 -9.40 17.22 0.55
N GLY A 41 -9.68 17.52 1.83
CA GLY A 41 -9.64 16.53 2.90
C GLY A 41 -11.00 15.88 3.12
N LEU A 42 -11.09 15.05 4.14
CA LEU A 42 -12.35 14.43 4.55
C LEU A 42 -12.59 14.59 6.06
N PRO A 43 -13.85 14.71 6.49
CA PRO A 43 -14.19 14.50 7.87
C PRO A 43 -14.04 13.00 8.21
N LEU A 44 -13.19 12.71 9.17
CA LEU A 44 -13.01 11.35 9.69
C LEU A 44 -13.60 11.25 11.09
N VAL A 45 -14.17 10.09 11.38
CA VAL A 45 -14.58 9.72 12.73
C VAL A 45 -13.43 9.01 13.40
N VAL A 46 -12.87 9.64 14.42
CA VAL A 46 -11.79 9.04 15.21
C VAL A 46 -12.28 8.63 16.58
N PRO A 47 -11.73 7.58 17.20
CA PRO A 47 -12.02 7.24 18.58
C PRO A 47 -11.80 8.44 19.50
N GLY A 48 -12.62 8.57 20.52
CA GLY A 48 -12.54 9.71 21.46
C GLY A 48 -11.31 9.66 22.36
N ASP A 49 -10.75 8.49 22.56
CA ASP A 49 -9.54 8.23 23.35
C ASP A 49 -8.76 7.03 22.79
N GLU A 50 -7.54 6.82 23.29
CA GLU A 50 -6.64 5.73 22.90
C GLU A 50 -7.20 4.34 23.22
N THR A 51 -8.18 4.25 24.11
CA THR A 51 -8.84 2.98 24.48
C THR A 51 -10.02 2.64 23.58
N GLY A 52 -10.44 3.56 22.70
CA GLY A 52 -11.61 3.42 21.82
C GLY A 52 -12.95 3.52 22.57
N LYS A 53 -12.96 3.83 23.88
CA LYS A 53 -14.16 3.93 24.73
C LYS A 53 -14.74 5.33 24.82
N GLY A 54 -13.97 6.36 24.43
CA GLY A 54 -14.44 7.74 24.41
C GLY A 54 -15.47 8.00 23.30
N LYS A 55 -16.25 9.11 23.44
CA LYS A 55 -17.20 9.49 22.38
C LYS A 55 -16.44 9.78 21.09
N PRO A 56 -16.86 9.20 19.94
CA PRO A 56 -16.26 9.47 18.64
C PRO A 56 -16.21 10.98 18.35
N ARG A 57 -15.11 11.45 17.80
CA ARG A 57 -14.93 12.84 17.38
C ARG A 57 -14.83 12.92 15.87
N PHE A 58 -15.44 13.96 15.30
CA PHE A 58 -15.25 14.29 13.89
C PHE A 58 -14.07 15.25 13.78
N ILE A 59 -13.08 14.85 13.00
CA ILE A 59 -11.95 15.72 12.65
C ILE A 59 -11.87 15.85 11.14
N TYR A 60 -11.56 17.06 10.66
CA TYR A 60 -11.30 17.27 9.24
C TYR A 60 -9.80 17.03 8.99
N VAL A 61 -9.49 16.02 8.20
CA VAL A 61 -8.11 15.67 7.86
C VAL A 61 -7.85 16.07 6.42
N LYS A 62 -6.84 16.92 6.21
CA LYS A 62 -6.32 17.23 4.88
C LYS A 62 -5.59 16.02 4.33
N ASP A 63 -5.68 15.83 3.01
CA ASP A 63 -4.89 14.80 2.33
C ASP A 63 -3.42 15.23 2.24
N GLU A 64 -2.54 14.25 2.14
CA GLU A 64 -1.10 14.44 2.10
C GLU A 64 -0.53 14.03 0.75
N PRO A 65 0.60 14.57 0.32
CA PRO A 65 1.28 14.11 -0.87
C PRO A 65 1.60 12.62 -0.78
N ARG A 66 1.22 11.87 -1.80
CA ARG A 66 1.41 10.43 -1.89
C ARG A 66 2.42 10.10 -2.97
N LEU A 67 3.10 8.99 -2.80
CA LEU A 67 4.05 8.48 -3.78
C LEU A 67 3.97 6.94 -3.87
N ALA A 68 4.55 6.40 -4.94
CA ALA A 68 4.85 4.99 -5.05
C ALA A 68 6.36 4.82 -5.22
N LEU A 69 6.92 3.85 -4.49
CA LEU A 69 8.33 3.47 -4.54
C LEU A 69 8.44 2.09 -5.20
N ALA A 70 9.33 1.93 -6.17
CA ALA A 70 9.54 0.66 -6.82
C ALA A 70 10.99 0.17 -6.69
N ALA A 71 11.13 -1.12 -6.44
CA ALA A 71 12.38 -1.87 -6.48
C ALA A 71 12.33 -2.91 -7.61
N VAL A 72 13.21 -2.80 -8.59
CA VAL A 72 13.44 -3.84 -9.60
C VAL A 72 14.42 -4.85 -9.03
N LEU A 73 13.97 -6.08 -8.79
CA LEU A 73 14.74 -7.12 -8.14
C LEU A 73 15.45 -8.03 -9.15
N GLU A 74 16.57 -8.63 -8.76
CA GLU A 74 17.33 -9.57 -9.61
C GLU A 74 16.56 -10.86 -9.91
N ASN A 75 15.60 -11.24 -9.06
CA ASN A 75 14.79 -12.45 -9.28
C ASN A 75 13.62 -12.26 -10.26
N GLY A 76 13.58 -11.15 -11.00
CA GLY A 76 12.57 -10.91 -12.04
C GLY A 76 11.27 -10.30 -11.54
N TRP A 77 11.23 -9.71 -10.33
CA TRP A 77 10.09 -8.97 -9.83
C TRP A 77 10.37 -7.46 -9.80
N THR A 78 9.35 -6.67 -10.14
CA THR A 78 9.27 -5.24 -9.83
C THR A 78 8.26 -5.06 -8.71
N VAL A 79 8.75 -4.79 -7.51
CA VAL A 79 7.94 -4.59 -6.31
C VAL A 79 7.66 -3.12 -6.14
N VAL A 80 6.38 -2.75 -6.08
CA VAL A 80 5.92 -1.36 -5.93
C VAL A 80 5.19 -1.24 -4.60
N ASN A 81 5.71 -0.43 -3.67
CA ASN A 81 5.03 -0.07 -2.43
C ASN A 81 4.37 1.30 -2.57
N THR A 82 3.16 1.44 -2.02
CA THR A 82 2.44 2.72 -1.99
C THR A 82 1.48 2.79 -0.81
N HIS A 83 1.20 4.01 -0.36
CA HIS A 83 0.10 4.33 0.53
C HIS A 83 -0.74 5.40 -0.16
N LEU A 84 -1.93 5.02 -0.65
CA LEU A 84 -2.79 5.91 -1.42
C LEU A 84 -3.56 6.87 -0.53
N SER A 85 -4.10 7.92 -1.14
CA SER A 85 -5.01 8.86 -0.49
C SER A 85 -6.20 8.12 0.15
N PHE A 86 -6.65 8.59 1.30
CA PHE A 86 -7.89 8.13 1.91
C PHE A 86 -9.14 8.81 1.30
N VAL A 87 -8.95 9.81 0.42
CA VAL A 87 -10.05 10.53 -0.23
C VAL A 87 -10.63 9.68 -1.36
N PRO A 88 -11.94 9.34 -1.30
CA PRO A 88 -12.60 8.54 -2.33
C PRO A 88 -12.45 9.15 -3.72
N PHE A 89 -12.45 8.31 -4.74
CA PHE A 89 -12.20 8.63 -6.15
C PHE A 89 -10.76 9.07 -6.43
N PHE A 90 -10.12 9.84 -5.55
CA PHE A 90 -8.74 10.25 -5.73
C PHE A 90 -7.79 9.04 -5.59
N ASN A 91 -8.02 8.17 -4.60
CA ASN A 91 -7.30 6.90 -4.46
C ASN A 91 -7.46 5.99 -5.69
N LEU A 92 -8.64 5.95 -6.33
CA LEU A 92 -8.83 5.19 -7.57
C LEU A 92 -8.00 5.75 -8.73
N VAL A 93 -7.94 7.08 -8.87
CA VAL A 93 -7.09 7.73 -9.87
C VAL A 93 -5.61 7.43 -9.60
N GLN A 94 -5.18 7.54 -8.35
CA GLN A 94 -3.81 7.20 -7.94
C GLN A 94 -3.50 5.73 -8.22
N LEU A 95 -4.40 4.79 -7.86
CA LEU A 95 -4.21 3.36 -8.15
C LEU A 95 -4.08 3.09 -9.66
N LYS A 96 -4.92 3.72 -10.48
CA LYS A 96 -4.82 3.60 -11.95
C LYS A 96 -3.45 4.07 -12.46
N ARG A 97 -2.92 5.16 -11.92
CA ARG A 97 -1.57 5.67 -12.26
C ARG A 97 -0.48 4.68 -11.83
N VAL A 98 -0.55 4.17 -10.60
CA VAL A 98 0.40 3.18 -10.07
C VAL A 98 0.38 1.90 -10.92
N LYS A 99 -0.79 1.36 -11.24
CA LYS A 99 -0.92 0.17 -12.10
C LYS A 99 -0.29 0.37 -13.48
N LYS A 100 -0.58 1.50 -14.13
CA LYS A 100 -0.01 1.83 -15.44
C LYS A 100 1.51 1.95 -15.37
N TRP A 101 2.01 2.63 -14.36
CA TRP A 101 3.44 2.82 -14.16
C TRP A 101 4.17 1.50 -13.82
N ALA A 102 3.60 0.67 -12.94
CA ALA A 102 4.16 -0.63 -12.58
C ALA A 102 4.27 -1.57 -13.80
N LEU A 103 3.24 -1.59 -14.68
CA LEU A 103 3.28 -2.36 -15.91
C LEU A 103 4.35 -1.85 -16.88
N ALA A 104 4.45 -0.54 -17.10
CA ALA A 104 5.44 0.05 -17.98
C ALA A 104 6.87 -0.24 -17.50
N LEU A 105 7.13 -0.04 -16.21
CA LEU A 105 8.44 -0.32 -15.61
C LEU A 105 8.81 -1.82 -15.69
N ALA A 106 7.83 -2.69 -15.41
CA ALA A 106 8.05 -4.13 -15.51
C ALA A 106 8.33 -4.58 -16.95
N GLN A 107 7.67 -4.00 -17.93
CA GLN A 107 7.92 -4.25 -19.35
C GLN A 107 9.33 -3.78 -19.77
N GLU A 108 9.71 -2.57 -19.37
CA GLU A 108 11.03 -2.00 -19.64
C GLU A 108 12.17 -2.83 -19.04
N THR A 109 11.95 -3.37 -17.85
CA THR A 109 12.97 -4.12 -17.10
C THR A 109 12.89 -5.64 -17.28
N ASN A 110 11.95 -6.12 -18.10
CA ASN A 110 11.65 -7.53 -18.32
C ASN A 110 11.40 -8.28 -16.99
N THR A 111 10.47 -7.76 -16.19
CA THR A 111 10.11 -8.30 -14.86
C THR A 111 8.59 -8.47 -14.73
N ARG A 112 8.15 -9.03 -13.60
CA ARG A 112 6.74 -9.18 -13.24
C ARG A 112 6.38 -8.13 -12.17
N PRO A 113 5.32 -7.30 -12.34
CA PRO A 113 4.98 -6.29 -11.36
C PRO A 113 4.16 -6.87 -10.21
N LEU A 114 4.49 -6.43 -9.00
CA LEU A 114 3.74 -6.67 -7.75
C LEU A 114 3.53 -5.32 -7.07
N ILE A 115 2.28 -4.91 -6.87
CA ILE A 115 1.93 -3.71 -6.10
C ILE A 115 1.51 -4.16 -4.69
N LEU A 116 2.03 -3.50 -3.68
CA LEU A 116 1.68 -3.76 -2.29
C LEU A 116 1.49 -2.44 -1.51
N GLY A 117 0.76 -2.52 -0.41
CA GLY A 117 0.56 -1.41 0.52
C GLY A 117 -0.89 -1.15 0.88
N ASP A 118 -1.08 -0.07 1.65
CA ASP A 118 -2.40 0.45 2.00
C ASP A 118 -2.97 1.27 0.82
N LEU A 119 -3.99 0.72 0.20
CA LEU A 119 -4.64 1.36 -0.95
C LEU A 119 -5.83 2.24 -0.54
N ASN A 120 -6.22 2.25 0.74
CA ASN A 120 -7.41 2.97 1.23
C ASN A 120 -8.69 2.70 0.40
N LEU A 121 -8.76 1.53 -0.21
CA LEU A 121 -9.87 1.07 -1.06
C LEU A 121 -10.44 -0.22 -0.49
N PRO A 122 -11.70 -0.21 -0.02
CA PRO A 122 -12.28 -1.38 0.61
C PRO A 122 -12.67 -2.48 -0.39
N LYS A 123 -12.73 -3.71 0.12
CA LYS A 123 -13.26 -4.90 -0.59
C LYS A 123 -12.57 -5.16 -1.94
N ASN A 124 -13.37 -5.31 -2.98
CA ASN A 124 -12.90 -5.65 -4.32
C ASN A 124 -12.56 -4.43 -5.19
N LEU A 125 -12.67 -3.21 -4.69
CA LEU A 125 -12.41 -2.00 -5.48
C LEU A 125 -11.02 -1.98 -6.13
N PRO A 126 -9.93 -2.41 -5.46
CA PRO A 126 -8.62 -2.44 -6.10
C PRO A 126 -8.52 -3.34 -7.32
N VAL A 127 -9.34 -4.38 -7.42
CA VAL A 127 -9.32 -5.33 -8.54
C VAL A 127 -10.52 -5.15 -9.48
N ALA A 128 -11.54 -4.40 -9.06
CA ALA A 128 -12.73 -4.16 -9.87
C ALA A 128 -12.36 -3.50 -11.21
N PHE A 129 -13.01 -3.93 -12.28
CA PHE A 129 -12.86 -3.41 -13.63
C PHE A 129 -11.42 -3.46 -14.18
N SER A 130 -10.60 -4.41 -13.71
CA SER A 130 -9.24 -4.60 -14.17
C SER A 130 -8.86 -6.08 -14.19
N SER A 131 -7.78 -6.43 -14.92
CA SER A 131 -7.21 -7.79 -14.91
C SER A 131 -6.49 -8.13 -13.62
N TRP A 132 -6.16 -7.13 -12.80
CA TRP A 132 -5.39 -7.32 -11.57
C TRP A 132 -6.11 -8.22 -10.57
N LYS A 133 -5.33 -9.04 -9.88
CA LYS A 133 -5.77 -9.98 -8.85
C LYS A 133 -5.10 -9.67 -7.52
N SER A 134 -5.78 -9.95 -6.41
CA SER A 134 -5.18 -9.89 -5.08
C SER A 134 -4.68 -11.27 -4.67
N LEU A 135 -3.44 -11.33 -4.17
CA LEU A 135 -2.85 -12.56 -3.62
C LEU A 135 -3.34 -12.84 -2.18
N VAL A 136 -3.92 -11.83 -1.53
CA VAL A 136 -4.42 -11.96 -0.15
C VAL A 136 -5.85 -11.44 -0.09
N SER A 137 -6.71 -12.17 0.60
CA SER A 137 -8.08 -11.76 0.94
C SER A 137 -8.24 -11.87 2.45
N ALA A 138 -7.98 -10.76 3.15
CA ALA A 138 -8.06 -10.69 4.61
C ALA A 138 -8.40 -9.27 5.06
N ASN A 139 -9.24 -9.15 6.08
CA ASN A 139 -9.46 -7.86 6.71
C ASN A 139 -8.21 -7.42 7.48
N THR A 140 -7.81 -6.16 7.31
CA THR A 140 -6.59 -5.62 7.91
C THR A 140 -6.85 -4.48 8.89
N TYR A 141 -8.00 -3.81 8.80
CA TYR A 141 -8.32 -2.65 9.60
C TYR A 141 -9.66 -2.78 10.36
N PRO A 142 -9.78 -2.28 11.59
CA PRO A 142 -8.68 -1.93 12.49
C PRO A 142 -8.04 -3.19 13.10
N SER A 143 -6.77 -3.14 13.48
CA SER A 143 -6.00 -4.31 13.96
C SER A 143 -6.56 -4.98 15.21
N TRP A 144 -7.34 -4.27 16.03
CA TRP A 144 -8.00 -4.81 17.24
C TRP A 144 -9.33 -5.52 16.97
N GLY A 145 -9.82 -5.53 15.73
CA GLY A 145 -11.08 -6.17 15.33
C GLY A 145 -11.34 -5.94 13.85
N ALA A 146 -10.46 -6.48 13.00
CA ALA A 146 -10.41 -6.22 11.57
C ALA A 146 -11.73 -6.57 10.87
N LYS A 147 -12.30 -5.58 10.18
CA LYS A 147 -13.58 -5.66 9.46
C LYS A 147 -13.47 -5.26 7.99
N ILE A 148 -12.39 -4.56 7.61
CA ILE A 148 -12.19 -4.01 6.28
C ILE A 148 -10.79 -4.38 5.82
N GLN A 149 -10.65 -4.73 4.55
CA GLN A 149 -9.36 -4.86 3.88
C GLN A 149 -9.03 -3.54 3.20
N PHE A 150 -7.89 -2.93 3.57
CA PHE A 150 -7.29 -1.77 2.91
C PHE A 150 -5.92 -2.07 2.32
N ASP A 151 -5.27 -3.11 2.85
CA ASP A 151 -3.93 -3.55 2.45
C ASP A 151 -4.02 -4.68 1.44
N TYR A 152 -3.22 -4.60 0.38
CA TYR A 152 -3.29 -5.53 -0.75
C TYR A 152 -1.91 -5.91 -1.26
N LEU A 153 -1.86 -7.09 -1.89
CA LEU A 153 -0.79 -7.59 -2.73
C LEU A 153 -1.39 -7.85 -4.12
N LEU A 154 -1.15 -6.97 -5.07
CA LEU A 154 -1.79 -7.00 -6.39
C LEU A 154 -0.81 -7.43 -7.48
N VAL A 155 -1.25 -8.35 -8.33
CA VAL A 155 -0.55 -8.79 -9.54
C VAL A 155 -1.47 -8.71 -10.76
N PRO A 156 -0.96 -8.45 -11.99
CA PRO A 156 -1.80 -8.46 -13.20
C PRO A 156 -2.26 -9.87 -13.57
N GLU A 157 -1.42 -10.88 -13.27
CA GLU A 157 -1.70 -12.30 -13.49
C GLU A 157 -1.24 -13.10 -12.27
N LEU A 158 -1.99 -14.15 -11.93
CA LEU A 158 -1.61 -15.03 -10.82
C LEU A 158 -0.32 -15.77 -11.17
N PRO A 159 0.57 -16.00 -10.20
CA PRO A 159 1.76 -16.81 -10.39
C PRO A 159 1.39 -18.22 -10.87
N ARG A 160 2.09 -18.73 -11.90
CA ARG A 160 1.79 -20.03 -12.53
C ARG A 160 2.01 -21.19 -11.57
N ASP A 161 3.07 -21.11 -10.77
CA ASP A 161 3.46 -22.15 -9.84
C ASP A 161 2.69 -22.08 -8.50
N GLY A 162 1.78 -21.12 -8.41
CA GLY A 162 0.91 -20.94 -7.27
C GLY A 162 1.40 -19.86 -6.30
N PHE A 163 0.58 -19.61 -5.30
CA PHE A 163 0.87 -18.71 -4.19
C PHE A 163 0.07 -19.12 -2.96
N GLN A 164 0.56 -18.74 -1.80
CA GLN A 164 -0.13 -18.96 -0.54
C GLN A 164 -0.13 -17.68 0.30
N GLY A 165 -1.33 -17.22 0.68
CA GLY A 165 -1.47 -16.19 1.70
C GLY A 165 -1.07 -16.77 3.05
N LEU A 166 -0.20 -16.08 3.78
CA LEU A 166 0.26 -16.55 5.09
C LEU A 166 -0.62 -16.00 6.21
N PRO A 167 -0.71 -16.70 7.34
CA PRO A 167 -1.47 -16.23 8.49
C PRO A 167 -1.01 -14.85 8.96
N ILE A 168 -1.98 -14.03 9.33
CA ILE A 168 -1.74 -12.69 9.83
C ILE A 168 -1.60 -12.74 11.35
N SER A 169 -0.50 -12.21 11.85
CA SER A 169 -0.26 -12.07 13.29
C SER A 169 -0.37 -10.60 13.70
N LYS A 170 -1.09 -10.35 14.79
CA LYS A 170 -1.17 -9.00 15.37
C LYS A 170 0.20 -8.60 15.93
N THR A 171 0.74 -7.49 15.44
CA THR A 171 2.04 -6.97 15.89
C THR A 171 1.93 -6.03 17.08
N GLY A 172 0.77 -5.40 17.30
CA GLY A 172 0.53 -4.45 18.39
C GLY A 172 1.13 -3.06 18.20
N ILE A 173 1.78 -2.80 17.06
CA ILE A 173 2.47 -1.54 16.76
C ILE A 173 1.78 -0.71 15.66
N SER A 174 0.71 -1.21 15.08
CA SER A 174 -0.05 -0.55 14.02
C SER A 174 -1.55 -0.76 14.23
N ASP A 175 -2.34 0.18 13.78
CA ASP A 175 -3.79 0.06 13.65
C ASP A 175 -4.22 -0.79 12.45
N HIS A 176 -3.29 -1.21 11.59
CA HIS A 176 -3.47 -2.22 10.55
C HIS A 176 -2.82 -3.56 10.94
N LEU A 177 -3.39 -4.66 10.45
CA LEU A 177 -2.75 -5.97 10.48
C LEU A 177 -1.82 -6.11 9.27
N PRO A 178 -0.62 -6.70 9.44
CA PRO A 178 0.26 -6.98 8.32
C PRO A 178 -0.35 -8.06 7.42
N ILE A 179 -0.02 -8.00 6.12
CA ILE A 179 -0.34 -9.05 5.16
C ILE A 179 0.92 -9.64 4.58
N SER A 180 0.88 -10.92 4.24
CA SER A 180 1.98 -11.60 3.57
C SER A 180 1.49 -12.68 2.63
N ALA A 181 2.28 -12.98 1.61
CA ALA A 181 2.07 -14.10 0.72
C ALA A 181 3.42 -14.70 0.33
N GLU A 182 3.43 -16.01 0.18
CA GLU A 182 4.53 -16.75 -0.45
C GLU A 182 4.15 -17.01 -1.89
N ILE A 183 5.07 -16.73 -2.81
CA ILE A 183 4.94 -17.06 -4.23
C ILE A 183 5.79 -18.31 -4.45
N LEU A 184 5.14 -19.38 -4.86
CA LEU A 184 5.81 -20.65 -5.14
C LEU A 184 6.59 -20.54 -6.45
N ASN A 185 7.78 -21.12 -6.49
CA ASN A 185 8.66 -21.17 -7.67
C ASN A 185 8.73 -22.59 -8.19
#